data_4a9f006f95840c25104a704de2138be4
#
_entry.id   4a9f006f95840c25104a704de2138be4
#
_cell.length_a   1.000
_cell.length_b   1.000
_cell.length_c   1.000
_cell.angle_alpha   90.00
_cell.angle_beta   90.00
_cell.angle_gamma   90.00
#
_symmetry.space_group_name_H-M   'P 1'
#
loop_
_entity.id
_entity.type
_entity.pdbx_description
1 polymer ?
#
loop_
_entity_poly.entity_id
_entity_poly.type
_entity_poly.pdbx_seq_one_letter_code
_entity_poly.pdbx_strand_id
1 'polypeptide(L)'
;MADDGHDQPRAAAAVYRGFIDAVNRKDLDAAEGFVDPERYRENCVGFTRGFVRWDAAKESIRRVWKGIPDLHVELPQILADESVVLAHGTVTGTATGRLYGAPATRRGCEANFFDFVRVDNGRIIERVQQADVLSQMRQFYGKGLGTVGLTAMFWRLLPRVARHPVPRAVAGG
;
A
#
# COMPACT_ATOMS: atom_id res chain seq x y z
N MET A 1 -40.22 1.47 7.63
CA MET A 1 -38.94 1.89 8.24
C MET A 1 -37.90 1.00 7.62
N ALA A 2 -37.23 1.52 6.59
CA ALA A 2 -36.36 0.75 5.70
C ALA A 2 -35.05 0.39 6.42
N ASP A 3 -34.62 -0.84 6.22
CA ASP A 3 -33.38 -1.41 6.69
C ASP A 3 -32.19 -0.86 5.86
N ASP A 4 -31.71 0.32 6.23
CA ASP A 4 -30.57 0.97 5.55
C ASP A 4 -29.20 0.42 6.00
N GLY A 5 -29.18 -0.57 6.91
CA GLY A 5 -27.96 -1.08 7.51
C GLY A 5 -27.15 -2.07 6.65
N HIS A 6 -27.78 -2.74 5.67
CA HIS A 6 -27.13 -3.82 4.90
C HIS A 6 -26.41 -3.37 3.61
N ASP A 7 -26.64 -2.15 3.15
CA ASP A 7 -26.07 -1.68 1.88
C ASP A 7 -24.71 -0.95 2.03
N GLN A 8 -24.41 -0.44 3.22
CA GLN A 8 -23.17 0.30 3.48
C GLN A 8 -21.88 -0.54 3.34
N PRO A 9 -21.79 -1.78 3.83
CA PRO A 9 -20.59 -2.61 3.68
C PRO A 9 -20.27 -2.92 2.22
N ARG A 10 -21.31 -3.15 1.41
CA ARG A 10 -21.16 -3.38 -0.04
C ARG A 10 -20.70 -2.12 -0.76
N ALA A 11 -21.21 -0.96 -0.35
CA ALA A 11 -20.80 0.32 -0.91
C ALA A 11 -19.32 0.63 -0.62
N ALA A 12 -18.83 0.44 0.61
CA ALA A 12 -17.44 0.64 0.98
C ALA A 12 -16.49 -0.29 0.20
N ALA A 13 -16.84 -1.58 0.07
CA ALA A 13 -16.08 -2.52 -0.75
C ALA A 13 -16.04 -2.12 -2.22
N ALA A 14 -17.14 -1.61 -2.77
CA ALA A 14 -17.22 -1.15 -4.16
C ALA A 14 -16.32 0.07 -4.40
N VAL A 15 -16.30 1.03 -3.46
CA VAL A 15 -15.40 2.20 -3.51
C VAL A 15 -13.94 1.75 -3.56
N TYR A 16 -13.54 0.81 -2.69
CA TYR A 16 -12.16 0.34 -2.69
C TYR A 16 -11.80 -0.45 -3.95
N ARG A 17 -12.71 -1.30 -4.47
CA ARG A 17 -12.50 -1.98 -5.77
C ARG A 17 -12.33 -0.96 -6.90
N GLY A 18 -13.21 0.04 -6.99
CA GLY A 18 -13.11 1.10 -8.00
C GLY A 18 -11.79 1.87 -7.95
N PHE A 19 -11.28 2.15 -6.74
CA PHE A 19 -9.97 2.74 -6.54
C PHE A 19 -8.85 1.85 -7.11
N ILE A 20 -8.82 0.56 -6.77
CA ILE A 20 -7.80 -0.39 -7.27
C ILE A 20 -7.93 -0.58 -8.79
N ASP A 21 -9.14 -0.64 -9.33
CA ASP A 21 -9.35 -0.71 -10.79
C ASP A 21 -8.80 0.53 -11.51
N ALA A 22 -8.95 1.72 -10.94
CA ALA A 22 -8.36 2.94 -11.47
C ALA A 22 -6.82 2.89 -11.40
N VAL A 23 -6.25 2.40 -10.29
CA VAL A 23 -4.80 2.18 -10.14
C VAL A 23 -4.28 1.19 -11.19
N ASN A 24 -4.98 0.09 -11.44
CA ASN A 24 -4.63 -0.90 -12.47
C ASN A 24 -4.65 -0.30 -13.89
N ARG A 25 -5.60 0.58 -14.17
CA ARG A 25 -5.66 1.33 -15.44
C ARG A 25 -4.63 2.46 -15.53
N LYS A 26 -3.89 2.74 -14.46
CA LYS A 26 -2.93 3.86 -14.34
C LYS A 26 -3.58 5.23 -14.49
N ASP A 27 -4.81 5.34 -14.07
CA ASP A 27 -5.63 6.53 -14.11
C ASP A 27 -5.75 7.13 -12.69
N LEU A 28 -4.82 8.07 -12.38
CA LEU A 28 -4.83 8.73 -11.05
C LEU A 28 -5.97 9.73 -10.90
N ASP A 29 -6.47 10.27 -11.98
CA ASP A 29 -7.59 11.22 -11.93
C ASP A 29 -8.87 10.44 -11.58
N ALA A 30 -9.07 9.27 -12.21
CA ALA A 30 -10.15 8.37 -11.81
C ALA A 30 -9.97 7.84 -10.37
N ALA A 31 -8.75 7.52 -9.95
CA ALA A 31 -8.47 7.08 -8.58
C ALA A 31 -8.80 8.16 -7.55
N GLU A 32 -8.52 9.44 -7.84
CA GLU A 32 -8.87 10.58 -7.00
C GLU A 32 -10.39 10.69 -6.79
N GLY A 33 -11.20 10.27 -7.76
CA GLY A 33 -12.65 10.23 -7.63
C GLY A 33 -13.15 9.36 -6.47
N PHE A 34 -12.36 8.37 -6.05
CA PHE A 34 -12.66 7.47 -4.92
C PHE A 34 -12.05 7.94 -3.58
N VAL A 35 -11.30 9.02 -3.56
CA VAL A 35 -10.56 9.52 -2.38
C VAL A 35 -11.13 10.86 -1.96
N ASP A 36 -11.09 11.18 -0.68
CA ASP A 36 -11.24 12.53 -0.16
C ASP A 36 -9.85 13.19 -0.06
N PRO A 37 -9.44 14.04 -1.00
CA PRO A 37 -8.06 14.53 -1.07
C PRO A 37 -7.63 15.33 0.16
N GLU A 38 -8.59 16.00 0.83
CA GLU A 38 -8.32 16.83 1.99
C GLU A 38 -8.14 16.00 3.27
N ARG A 39 -8.88 14.90 3.39
CA ARG A 39 -8.89 14.04 4.58
C ARG A 39 -8.02 12.79 4.44
N TYR A 40 -7.68 12.41 3.21
CA TYR A 40 -6.93 11.19 2.94
C TYR A 40 -5.61 11.13 3.66
N ARG A 41 -5.35 9.98 4.27
CA ARG A 41 -4.06 9.62 4.82
C ARG A 41 -3.73 8.16 4.54
N GLU A 42 -2.49 7.90 4.17
CA GLU A 42 -2.01 6.57 3.82
C GLU A 42 -0.72 6.24 4.57
N ASN A 43 -0.62 5.01 5.04
CA ASN A 43 0.62 4.43 5.54
C ASN A 43 0.85 3.07 4.86
N CYS A 44 1.71 3.04 3.84
CA CYS A 44 2.18 1.81 3.22
C CYS A 44 3.48 1.38 3.90
N VAL A 45 3.40 0.41 4.81
CA VAL A 45 4.56 -0.05 5.58
C VAL A 45 5.66 -0.56 4.64
N GLY A 46 6.86 -0.01 4.83
CA GLY A 46 8.02 -0.27 3.96
C GLY A 46 8.16 0.70 2.78
N PHE A 47 7.12 1.43 2.41
CA PHE A 47 7.12 2.37 1.29
C PHE A 47 7.00 3.83 1.73
N THR A 48 6.21 4.11 2.78
CA THR A 48 6.05 5.45 3.34
C THR A 48 6.69 5.55 4.74
N ARG A 49 7.00 6.78 5.15
CA ARG A 49 7.47 7.07 6.52
C ARG A 49 6.31 7.63 7.33
N GLY A 50 5.50 6.72 7.89
CA GLY A 50 4.27 7.11 8.57
C GLY A 50 3.17 7.51 7.59
N PHE A 51 2.18 8.24 8.08
CA PHE A 51 1.06 8.69 7.26
C PHE A 51 1.46 9.81 6.30
N VAL A 52 1.07 9.67 5.05
CA VAL A 52 1.22 10.66 3.98
C VAL A 52 -0.16 11.09 3.45
N ARG A 53 -0.23 12.27 2.84
CA ARG A 53 -1.43 12.82 2.22
C ARG A 53 -1.54 12.36 0.77
N TRP A 54 -2.69 12.63 0.15
CA TRP A 54 -3.01 12.15 -1.19
C TRP A 54 -1.96 12.53 -2.25
N ASP A 55 -1.44 13.75 -2.26
CA ASP A 55 -0.43 14.17 -3.24
C ASP A 55 0.87 13.36 -3.14
N ALA A 56 1.31 13.06 -1.92
CA ALA A 56 2.47 12.21 -1.72
C ALA A 56 2.19 10.75 -2.07
N ALA A 57 0.96 10.27 -1.85
CA ALA A 57 0.51 8.94 -2.27
C ALA A 57 0.50 8.82 -3.80
N LYS A 58 -0.05 9.82 -4.52
CA LYS A 58 0.01 9.89 -6.00
C LYS A 58 1.44 9.79 -6.52
N GLU A 59 2.36 10.54 -5.92
CA GLU A 59 3.76 10.50 -6.34
C GLU A 59 4.42 9.14 -6.05
N SER A 60 4.06 8.50 -4.95
CA SER A 60 4.50 7.13 -4.63
C SER A 60 4.00 6.12 -5.67
N ILE A 61 2.73 6.18 -6.03
CA ILE A 61 2.13 5.32 -7.07
C ILE A 61 2.83 5.53 -8.42
N ARG A 62 3.06 6.79 -8.83
CA ARG A 62 3.79 7.10 -10.08
C ARG A 62 5.21 6.50 -10.10
N ARG A 63 5.92 6.54 -8.97
CA ARG A 63 7.27 5.94 -8.85
C ARG A 63 7.21 4.42 -9.00
N VAL A 64 6.22 3.79 -8.41
CA VAL A 64 6.03 2.34 -8.54
C VAL A 64 5.75 1.98 -10.00
N TRP A 65 4.86 2.68 -10.69
CA TRP A 65 4.57 2.45 -12.12
C TRP A 65 5.79 2.67 -13.03
N LYS A 66 6.67 3.64 -12.71
CA LYS A 66 7.94 3.82 -13.43
C LYS A 66 8.90 2.65 -13.24
N GLY A 67 8.89 2.03 -12.08
CA GLY A 67 9.70 0.86 -11.76
C GLY A 67 9.12 -0.44 -12.31
N ILE A 68 7.80 -0.58 -12.25
CA ILE A 68 7.02 -1.77 -12.60
C ILE A 68 5.86 -1.33 -13.52
N PRO A 69 6.12 -1.15 -14.83
CA PRO A 69 5.11 -0.62 -15.76
C PRO A 69 3.90 -1.54 -15.96
N ASP A 70 4.07 -2.83 -15.79
CA ASP A 70 3.05 -3.87 -15.87
C ASP A 70 2.44 -4.24 -14.51
N LEU A 71 2.61 -3.40 -13.50
CA LEU A 71 2.02 -3.62 -12.17
C LEU A 71 0.52 -3.85 -12.28
N HIS A 72 0.08 -4.95 -11.68
CA HIS A 72 -1.32 -5.31 -11.56
C HIS A 72 -1.65 -5.75 -10.13
N VAL A 73 -2.80 -5.35 -9.65
CA VAL A 73 -3.31 -5.65 -8.31
C VAL A 73 -4.60 -6.43 -8.43
N GLU A 74 -4.66 -7.57 -7.76
CA GLU A 74 -5.87 -8.37 -7.61
C GLU A 74 -6.35 -8.34 -6.15
N LEU A 75 -7.66 -8.36 -5.95
CA LEU A 75 -8.31 -8.41 -4.65
C LEU A 75 -9.18 -9.66 -4.54
N PRO A 76 -8.58 -10.84 -4.31
CA PRO A 76 -9.33 -12.09 -4.20
C PRO A 76 -10.30 -12.11 -3.02
N GLN A 77 -9.98 -11.40 -1.95
CA GLN A 77 -10.81 -11.36 -0.75
C GLN A 77 -10.98 -9.93 -0.24
N ILE A 78 -12.23 -9.55 -0.03
CA ILE A 78 -12.61 -8.31 0.63
C ILE A 78 -13.67 -8.62 1.67
N LEU A 79 -13.43 -8.17 2.88
CA LEU A 79 -14.39 -8.10 3.97
C LEU A 79 -14.71 -6.63 4.23
N ALA A 80 -15.97 -6.30 4.38
CA ALA A 80 -16.37 -4.93 4.69
C ALA A 80 -17.43 -4.95 5.78
N ASP A 81 -17.30 -4.03 6.71
CA ASP A 81 -18.24 -3.76 7.78
C ASP A 81 -18.42 -2.25 7.92
N GLU A 82 -19.67 -1.78 7.74
CA GLU A 82 -20.02 -0.35 7.69
C GLU A 82 -19.09 0.46 6.78
N SER A 83 -18.16 1.21 7.37
CA SER A 83 -17.21 2.10 6.68
C SER A 83 -15.78 1.55 6.61
N VAL A 84 -15.56 0.32 7.08
CA VAL A 84 -14.25 -0.31 7.14
C VAL A 84 -14.16 -1.43 6.12
N VAL A 85 -13.06 -1.46 5.37
CA VAL A 85 -12.73 -2.53 4.43
C VAL A 85 -11.41 -3.16 4.84
N LEU A 86 -11.41 -4.48 4.93
CA LEU A 86 -10.21 -5.31 5.03
C LEU A 86 -10.06 -6.07 3.72
N ALA A 87 -8.94 -5.95 3.07
CA ALA A 87 -8.68 -6.64 1.82
C ALA A 87 -7.37 -7.43 1.89
N HIS A 88 -7.43 -8.68 1.42
CA HIS A 88 -6.25 -9.42 1.02
C HIS A 88 -6.08 -9.24 -0.49
N GLY A 89 -4.90 -8.83 -0.90
CA GLY A 89 -4.58 -8.61 -2.29
C GLY A 89 -3.27 -9.26 -2.70
N THR A 90 -3.12 -9.42 -4.01
CA THR A 90 -1.88 -9.85 -4.65
C THR A 90 -1.44 -8.78 -5.63
N VAL A 91 -0.18 -8.42 -5.59
CA VAL A 91 0.43 -7.53 -6.57
C VAL A 91 1.42 -8.32 -7.42
N THR A 92 1.32 -8.18 -8.74
CA THR A 92 2.25 -8.76 -9.70
C THR A 92 2.89 -7.67 -10.56
N GLY A 93 4.03 -7.97 -11.18
CA GLY A 93 4.67 -7.08 -12.14
C GLY A 93 6.16 -7.35 -12.31
N THR A 94 6.79 -6.67 -13.28
CA THR A 94 8.17 -6.88 -13.69
C THR A 94 8.99 -5.60 -13.47
N ALA A 95 10.10 -5.70 -12.74
CA ALA A 95 10.99 -4.57 -12.43
C ALA A 95 11.82 -4.17 -13.65
N THR A 96 11.22 -3.48 -14.61
CA THR A 96 11.88 -3.00 -15.85
C THR A 96 12.44 -1.59 -15.72
N GLY A 97 12.02 -0.83 -14.72
CA GLY A 97 12.56 0.49 -14.38
C GLY A 97 13.31 0.49 -13.04
N ARG A 98 13.81 1.67 -12.66
CA ARG A 98 14.42 1.84 -11.32
C ARG A 98 13.34 1.86 -10.25
N LEU A 99 13.51 1.05 -9.22
CA LEU A 99 12.60 0.98 -8.09
C LEU A 99 13.35 1.31 -6.79
N TYR A 100 12.90 2.34 -6.06
CA TYR A 100 13.52 2.81 -4.80
C TYR A 100 15.03 3.08 -4.89
N GLY A 101 15.51 3.53 -6.06
CA GLY A 101 16.92 3.78 -6.31
C GLY A 101 17.74 2.57 -6.77
N ALA A 102 17.18 1.37 -6.70
CA ALA A 102 17.79 0.16 -7.21
C ALA A 102 17.64 0.05 -8.75
N PRO A 103 18.59 -0.58 -9.45
CA PRO A 103 18.51 -0.76 -10.89
C PRO A 103 17.43 -1.75 -11.29
N ALA A 104 16.96 -1.63 -12.55
CA ALA A 104 16.06 -2.60 -13.16
C ALA A 104 16.68 -4.00 -13.21
N THR A 105 15.93 -5.02 -12.81
CA THR A 105 16.39 -6.41 -12.82
C THR A 105 15.74 -7.26 -13.91
N ARG A 106 14.63 -6.76 -14.49
CA ARG A 106 13.76 -7.45 -15.43
C ARG A 106 13.19 -8.77 -14.88
N ARG A 107 13.10 -8.87 -13.55
CA ARG A 107 12.50 -10.03 -12.88
C ARG A 107 11.06 -9.72 -12.51
N GLY A 108 10.21 -10.73 -12.65
CA GLY A 108 8.86 -10.70 -12.14
C GLY A 108 8.81 -10.81 -10.62
N CYS A 109 7.73 -10.33 -10.06
CA CYS A 109 7.41 -10.45 -8.64
C CYS A 109 5.91 -10.72 -8.50
N GLU A 110 5.59 -11.58 -7.55
CA GLU A 110 4.25 -11.76 -7.00
C GLU A 110 4.34 -11.66 -5.48
N ALA A 111 3.55 -10.79 -4.89
CA ALA A 111 3.56 -10.60 -3.45
C ALA A 111 2.17 -10.30 -2.91
N ASN A 112 1.91 -10.84 -1.72
CA ASN A 112 0.67 -10.58 -1.00
C ASN A 112 0.76 -9.29 -0.20
N PHE A 113 -0.38 -8.66 -0.01
CA PHE A 113 -0.56 -7.54 0.90
C PHE A 113 -1.92 -7.60 1.60
N PHE A 114 -2.02 -6.87 2.69
CA PHE A 114 -3.26 -6.61 3.40
C PHE A 114 -3.48 -5.11 3.48
N ASP A 115 -4.70 -4.68 3.17
CA ASP A 115 -5.13 -3.30 3.31
C ASP A 115 -6.24 -3.19 4.35
N PHE A 116 -6.09 -2.24 5.23
CA PHE A 116 -7.15 -1.67 6.04
C PHE A 116 -7.54 -0.33 5.42
N VAL A 117 -8.82 -0.17 5.06
CA VAL A 117 -9.33 1.03 4.39
C VAL A 117 -10.54 1.55 5.15
N ARG A 118 -10.56 2.85 5.39
CA ARG A 118 -11.74 3.54 5.93
C ARG A 118 -12.38 4.40 4.87
N VAL A 119 -13.67 4.21 4.71
CA VAL A 119 -14.51 4.95 3.76
C VAL A 119 -15.51 5.81 4.54
N ASP A 120 -15.66 7.06 4.13
CA ASP A 120 -16.66 7.98 4.66
C ASP A 120 -17.29 8.76 3.51
N ASN A 121 -18.63 8.86 3.48
CA ASN A 121 -19.38 9.50 2.41
C ASN A 121 -18.98 9.03 0.99
N GLY A 122 -18.75 7.71 0.82
CA GLY A 122 -18.37 7.12 -0.46
C GLY A 122 -16.94 7.45 -0.92
N ARG A 123 -16.06 7.93 -0.03
CA ARG A 123 -14.68 8.27 -0.34
C ARG A 123 -13.72 7.69 0.68
N ILE A 124 -12.55 7.23 0.22
CA ILE A 124 -11.48 6.73 1.08
C ILE A 124 -10.84 7.90 1.82
N ILE A 125 -10.79 7.81 3.15
CA ILE A 125 -10.15 8.81 4.03
C ILE A 125 -8.90 8.27 4.71
N GLU A 126 -8.75 6.94 4.78
CA GLU A 126 -7.57 6.30 5.38
C GLU A 126 -7.28 4.99 4.69
N ARG A 127 -6.00 4.71 4.46
CA ARG A 127 -5.50 3.42 3.99
C ARG A 127 -4.24 3.05 4.73
N VAL A 128 -4.21 1.83 5.27
CA VAL A 128 -3.00 1.24 5.87
C VAL A 128 -2.71 -0.06 5.15
N GLN A 129 -1.55 -0.14 4.52
CA GLN A 129 -1.13 -1.33 3.78
C GLN A 129 0.03 -2.03 4.46
N GLN A 130 -0.08 -3.34 4.59
CA GLN A 130 0.99 -4.24 4.96
C GLN A 130 1.33 -5.12 3.77
N ALA A 131 2.55 -5.03 3.25
CA ALA A 131 3.02 -5.82 2.13
C ALA A 131 4.23 -6.67 2.53
N ASP A 132 4.38 -7.85 1.92
CA ASP A 132 5.58 -8.68 2.08
C ASP A 132 6.74 -8.12 1.23
N VAL A 133 7.26 -6.97 1.70
CA VAL A 133 8.37 -6.25 1.05
C VAL A 133 9.62 -7.12 0.97
N LEU A 134 9.84 -7.99 1.96
CA LEU A 134 11.02 -8.86 1.98
C LEU A 134 10.97 -9.89 0.86
N SER A 135 9.81 -10.52 0.66
CA SER A 135 9.61 -11.46 -0.44
C SER A 135 9.75 -10.76 -1.79
N GLN A 136 9.17 -9.58 -1.95
CA GLN A 136 9.32 -8.76 -3.17
C GLN A 136 10.81 -8.47 -3.47
N MET A 137 11.56 -8.02 -2.48
CA MET A 137 12.98 -7.72 -2.65
C MET A 137 13.80 -8.96 -3.03
N ARG A 138 13.50 -10.12 -2.45
CA ARG A 138 14.16 -11.39 -2.81
C ARG A 138 13.84 -11.83 -4.24
N GLN A 139 12.62 -11.64 -4.69
CA GLN A 139 12.21 -11.98 -6.05
C GLN A 139 12.89 -11.05 -7.07
N PHE A 140 12.89 -9.74 -6.83
CA PHE A 140 13.52 -8.78 -7.73
C PHE A 140 15.05 -8.90 -7.77
N TYR A 141 15.70 -9.02 -6.61
CA TYR A 141 17.17 -8.91 -6.52
C TYR A 141 17.88 -10.23 -6.23
N GLY A 142 17.14 -11.35 -6.04
CA GLY A 142 17.67 -12.65 -5.68
C GLY A 142 18.16 -12.73 -4.23
N LYS A 143 18.50 -13.94 -3.78
CA LYS A 143 18.84 -14.18 -2.38
C LYS A 143 20.08 -13.39 -1.89
N GLY A 144 21.08 -13.21 -2.75
CA GLY A 144 22.31 -12.50 -2.39
C GLY A 144 22.16 -10.98 -2.35
N LEU A 145 21.64 -10.38 -3.43
CA LEU A 145 21.41 -8.94 -3.53
C LEU A 145 20.26 -8.46 -2.64
N GLY A 146 19.23 -9.31 -2.43
CA GLY A 146 18.18 -9.04 -1.46
C GLY A 146 18.73 -8.88 -0.05
N THR A 147 19.68 -9.69 0.35
CA THR A 147 20.35 -9.60 1.67
C THR A 147 21.23 -8.36 1.75
N VAL A 148 22.00 -8.04 0.69
CA VAL A 148 22.85 -6.84 0.64
C VAL A 148 22.00 -5.56 0.59
N GLY A 149 20.90 -5.55 -0.17
CA GLY A 149 19.97 -4.42 -0.21
C GLY A 149 19.28 -4.19 1.14
N LEU A 150 18.90 -5.27 1.83
CA LEU A 150 18.32 -5.21 3.18
C LEU A 150 19.33 -4.76 4.22
N THR A 151 20.59 -5.25 4.18
CA THR A 151 21.66 -4.77 5.06
C THR A 151 21.95 -3.29 4.80
N ALA A 152 22.06 -2.85 3.56
CA ALA A 152 22.27 -1.44 3.24
C ALA A 152 21.08 -0.55 3.68
N MET A 153 19.85 -1.03 3.53
CA MET A 153 18.66 -0.36 4.04
C MET A 153 18.63 -0.34 5.58
N PHE A 154 18.98 -1.45 6.22
CA PHE A 154 19.08 -1.58 7.67
C PHE A 154 20.17 -0.64 8.24
N TRP A 155 21.37 -0.58 7.63
CA TRP A 155 22.41 0.35 8.04
C TRP A 155 22.03 1.81 7.84
N ARG A 156 21.23 2.14 6.83
CA ARG A 156 20.67 3.50 6.66
C ARG A 156 19.58 3.83 7.69
N LEU A 157 18.88 2.85 8.23
CA LEU A 157 17.81 3.03 9.22
C LEU A 157 18.34 3.00 10.66
N LEU A 158 19.41 2.26 10.94
CA LEU A 158 20.02 2.11 12.29
C LEU A 158 20.26 3.44 13.02
N PRO A 159 20.87 4.49 12.40
CA PRO A 159 21.08 5.75 13.10
C PRO A 159 19.80 6.49 13.48
N ARG A 160 18.67 6.10 12.88
CA ARG A 160 17.35 6.69 13.11
C ARG A 160 16.56 5.91 14.17
N VAL A 161 16.69 4.59 14.19
CA VAL A 161 16.09 3.74 15.23
C VAL A 161 16.73 4.02 16.60
N ALA A 162 18.05 4.25 16.62
CA ALA A 162 18.76 4.60 17.85
C ALA A 162 18.36 5.98 18.45
N ARG A 163 17.72 6.84 17.67
CA ARG A 163 17.26 8.17 18.10
C ARG A 163 15.82 8.20 18.63
N HIS A 164 15.08 7.11 18.47
CA HIS A 164 13.71 6.99 19.01
C HIS A 164 13.69 5.83 20.01
N PRO A 165 13.81 6.14 21.33
CA PRO A 165 13.66 5.10 22.34
C PRO A 165 12.25 4.51 22.21
N VAL A 166 12.20 3.17 22.18
CA VAL A 166 10.92 2.44 22.21
C VAL A 166 10.15 2.92 23.46
N PRO A 167 8.90 3.38 23.33
CA PRO A 167 8.11 3.74 24.49
C PRO A 167 8.05 2.51 25.40
N ARG A 168 8.44 2.69 26.67
CA ARG A 168 8.26 1.64 27.68
C ARG A 168 6.78 1.29 27.74
N ALA A 169 6.46 0.02 27.57
CA ALA A 169 5.11 -0.46 27.84
C ALA A 169 4.70 0.07 29.22
N VAL A 170 3.56 0.75 29.24
CA VAL A 170 2.96 1.19 30.51
C VAL A 170 2.63 -0.11 31.25
N ALA A 171 3.39 -0.42 32.30
CA ALA A 171 3.04 -1.48 33.21
C ALA A 171 1.70 -1.07 33.83
N GLY A 172 0.63 -1.78 33.44
CA GLY A 172 -0.68 -1.61 34.02
C GLY A 172 -0.63 -1.95 35.50
N GLY A 173 -1.05 -1.02 36.32
CA GLY A 173 -1.44 -1.25 37.68
C GLY A 173 -2.89 -1.76 37.74
#